data_d93066aa045710a0cc1b3767e93f76d3
#
_entry.id   d93066aa045710a0cc1b3767e93f76d3
#
_cell.length_a   1.000
_cell.length_b   1.000
_cell.length_c   1.000
_cell.angle_alpha   90.00
_cell.angle_beta   90.00
_cell.angle_gamma   90.00
#
_symmetry.space_group_name_H-M   'P 1'
#
loop_
_entity.id
_entity.type
_entity.pdbx_description
1 polymer ?
#
loop_
_entity_poly.entity_id
_entity_poly.type
_entity_poly.pdbx_seq_one_letter_code
_entity_poly.pdbx_strand_id
1 'polypeptide(L)'
;MGQARKVVVATHNEGKMRELRSILNGFLPHEGQRIELVSAGQLGLPDPVETGTTFQQNALIKAGQAARESGLPALADDSGLVVDVMGAAPGILSARWSGRHGDDQANLELLLNQLNDIPDGHRGGRFVCAAALVVPDVPGYAVRGSQVTRTGEMPGSIIRQARGENGFGYDPIFVPRDQPRRASDQEPLTSAEMTSDEKNAISHRGKALAAIMPILVSWVLGDGRVRG
;
A
#
# COMPACT_ATOMS: atom_id res chain seq x y z
N MET A 1 11.42 -24.16 19.74
CA MET A 1 10.98 -22.96 18.99
C MET A 1 10.17 -23.47 17.80
N GLY A 2 8.91 -23.04 17.63
CA GLY A 2 8.09 -23.46 16.50
C GLY A 2 8.65 -22.87 15.19
N GLN A 3 8.54 -23.62 14.08
CA GLN A 3 8.95 -23.18 12.77
C GLN A 3 8.14 -21.90 12.38
N ALA A 4 8.83 -20.90 11.82
CA ALA A 4 8.18 -19.69 11.35
C ALA A 4 7.14 -20.03 10.27
N ARG A 5 5.99 -19.37 10.32
CA ARG A 5 4.94 -19.52 9.31
C ARG A 5 5.20 -18.61 8.12
N LYS A 6 5.19 -19.15 6.92
CA LYS A 6 5.37 -18.37 5.70
C LYS A 6 4.07 -17.65 5.32
N VAL A 7 4.22 -16.39 4.90
CA VAL A 7 3.17 -15.56 4.32
C VAL A 7 3.71 -14.96 3.04
N VAL A 8 2.99 -15.15 1.94
CA VAL A 8 3.37 -14.59 0.64
C VAL A 8 2.97 -13.12 0.61
N VAL A 9 3.88 -12.26 0.17
CA VAL A 9 3.55 -10.90 -0.26
C VAL A 9 3.42 -10.91 -1.76
N ALA A 10 2.23 -10.60 -2.27
CA ALA A 10 1.92 -10.62 -3.70
C ALA A 10 2.53 -9.38 -4.39
N THR A 11 3.85 -9.32 -4.42
CA THR A 11 4.63 -8.26 -5.07
C THR A 11 5.92 -8.83 -5.66
N HIS A 12 6.37 -8.22 -6.78
CA HIS A 12 7.68 -8.43 -7.38
C HIS A 12 8.65 -7.28 -7.06
N ASN A 13 8.16 -6.25 -6.32
CA ASN A 13 8.94 -5.07 -5.97
C ASN A 13 9.64 -5.26 -4.62
N GLU A 14 10.98 -5.40 -4.64
CA GLU A 14 11.80 -5.54 -3.44
C GLU A 14 11.78 -4.29 -2.52
N GLY A 15 11.51 -3.11 -3.06
CA GLY A 15 11.29 -1.90 -2.27
C GLY A 15 10.06 -2.02 -1.39
N LYS A 16 8.94 -2.46 -1.95
CA LYS A 16 7.70 -2.74 -1.19
C LYS A 16 7.93 -3.84 -0.15
N MET A 17 8.70 -4.88 -0.47
CA MET A 17 9.03 -5.94 0.49
C MET A 17 9.81 -5.41 1.70
N ARG A 18 10.79 -4.52 1.50
CA ARG A 18 11.55 -3.90 2.61
C ARG A 18 10.65 -3.04 3.49
N GLU A 19 9.81 -2.21 2.88
CA GLU A 19 8.82 -1.38 3.59
C GLU A 19 7.90 -2.26 4.46
N LEU A 20 7.36 -3.32 3.89
CA LEU A 20 6.43 -4.24 4.57
C LEU A 20 7.09 -4.98 5.74
N ARG A 21 8.34 -5.43 5.57
CA ARG A 21 9.13 -6.04 6.65
C ARG A 21 9.41 -5.04 7.77
N SER A 22 9.74 -3.79 7.44
CA SER A 22 9.95 -2.74 8.44
C SER A 22 8.69 -2.50 9.27
N ILE A 23 7.54 -2.39 8.60
CA ILE A 23 6.24 -2.22 9.26
C ILE A 23 5.90 -3.44 10.13
N LEU A 24 6.03 -4.66 9.62
CA LEU A 24 5.76 -5.89 10.38
C LEU A 24 6.61 -5.96 11.66
N ASN A 25 7.91 -5.69 11.54
CA ASN A 25 8.82 -5.72 12.67
C ASN A 25 8.51 -4.63 13.72
N GLY A 26 8.05 -3.47 13.28
CA GLY A 26 7.64 -2.38 14.17
C GLY A 26 6.35 -2.68 14.94
N PHE A 27 5.40 -3.38 14.32
CA PHE A 27 4.12 -3.74 14.96
C PHE A 27 4.19 -5.01 15.80
N LEU A 28 5.04 -5.96 15.45
CA LEU A 28 5.08 -7.31 16.01
C LEU A 28 6.51 -7.74 16.34
N PRO A 29 7.21 -7.03 17.25
CA PRO A 29 8.62 -7.28 17.49
C PRO A 29 8.91 -8.72 17.98
N HIS A 30 7.95 -9.39 18.64
CA HIS A 30 8.09 -10.77 19.11
C HIS A 30 7.45 -11.79 18.17
N GLU A 31 6.27 -11.50 17.61
CA GLU A 31 5.56 -12.35 16.67
C GLU A 31 6.12 -12.26 15.25
N GLY A 32 6.77 -11.16 14.88
CA GLY A 32 7.44 -10.99 13.59
C GLY A 32 8.50 -12.06 13.33
N GLN A 33 9.13 -12.62 14.37
CA GLN A 33 10.06 -13.75 14.24
C GLN A 33 9.36 -15.09 13.94
N ARG A 34 8.05 -15.19 14.15
CA ARG A 34 7.22 -16.38 13.89
C ARG A 34 6.57 -16.34 12.51
N ILE A 35 6.70 -15.24 11.79
CA ILE A 35 6.19 -15.03 10.43
C ILE A 35 7.36 -14.72 9.49
N GLU A 36 7.51 -15.53 8.46
CA GLU A 36 8.48 -15.32 7.37
C GLU A 36 7.73 -14.76 6.16
N LEU A 37 8.06 -13.53 5.74
CA LEU A 37 7.53 -12.92 4.52
C LEU A 37 8.37 -13.36 3.32
N VAL A 38 7.71 -13.96 2.33
CA VAL A 38 8.30 -14.34 1.04
C VAL A 38 7.59 -13.58 -0.08
N SER A 39 8.33 -13.06 -1.06
CA SER A 39 7.69 -12.34 -2.19
C SER A 39 7.14 -13.31 -3.23
N ALA A 40 6.13 -12.86 -3.99
CA ALA A 40 5.65 -13.60 -5.17
C ALA A 40 6.79 -13.87 -6.16
N GLY A 41 7.69 -12.88 -6.35
CA GLY A 41 8.87 -13.03 -7.20
C GLY A 41 9.82 -14.14 -6.73
N GLN A 42 10.07 -14.29 -5.40
CA GLN A 42 10.90 -15.37 -4.85
C GLN A 42 10.29 -16.76 -5.07
N LEU A 43 8.97 -16.84 -5.18
CA LEU A 43 8.24 -18.08 -5.46
C LEU A 43 7.99 -18.32 -6.96
N GLY A 44 8.41 -17.41 -7.83
CA GLY A 44 8.17 -17.50 -9.28
C GLY A 44 6.69 -17.40 -9.66
N LEU A 45 5.86 -16.77 -8.84
CA LEU A 45 4.44 -16.61 -9.12
C LEU A 45 4.23 -15.51 -10.17
N PRO A 46 3.28 -15.66 -11.11
CA PRO A 46 2.99 -14.64 -12.10
C PRO A 46 2.28 -13.42 -11.49
N ASP A 47 2.43 -12.26 -12.15
CA ASP A 47 1.62 -11.09 -11.83
C ASP A 47 0.17 -11.30 -12.28
N PRO A 48 -0.81 -11.04 -11.41
CA PRO A 48 -2.22 -11.13 -11.76
C PRO A 48 -2.67 -9.97 -12.66
N VAL A 49 -3.66 -10.23 -13.50
CA VAL A 49 -4.38 -9.17 -14.21
C VAL A 49 -5.35 -8.49 -13.24
N GLU A 50 -5.17 -7.21 -13.01
CA GLU A 50 -6.02 -6.39 -12.15
C GLU A 50 -7.32 -6.00 -12.89
N THR A 51 -8.38 -6.78 -12.69
CA THR A 51 -9.70 -6.55 -13.30
C THR A 51 -10.71 -5.90 -12.36
N GLY A 52 -10.28 -5.58 -11.14
CA GLY A 52 -11.14 -4.94 -10.15
C GLY A 52 -11.40 -3.46 -10.48
N THR A 53 -12.52 -2.95 -9.98
CA THR A 53 -12.94 -1.55 -10.13
C THR A 53 -12.70 -0.72 -8.87
N THR A 54 -12.15 -1.35 -7.82
CA THR A 54 -11.75 -0.70 -6.56
C THR A 54 -10.38 -1.20 -6.10
N PHE A 55 -9.69 -0.42 -5.26
CA PHE A 55 -8.44 -0.84 -4.65
C PHE A 55 -8.57 -2.15 -3.87
N GLN A 56 -9.70 -2.32 -3.14
CA GLN A 56 -9.97 -3.54 -2.37
C GLN A 56 -10.10 -4.77 -3.28
N GLN A 57 -10.80 -4.64 -4.41
CA GLN A 57 -10.95 -5.74 -5.36
C GLN A 57 -9.61 -6.13 -5.99
N ASN A 58 -8.78 -5.17 -6.40
CA ASN A 58 -7.46 -5.46 -6.96
C ASN A 58 -6.53 -6.08 -5.92
N ALA A 59 -6.51 -5.57 -4.69
CA ALA A 59 -5.75 -6.18 -3.60
C ALA A 59 -6.19 -7.63 -3.33
N LEU A 60 -7.50 -7.92 -3.33
CA LEU A 60 -8.04 -9.28 -3.18
C LEU A 60 -7.70 -10.20 -4.36
N ILE A 61 -7.72 -9.70 -5.60
CA ILE A 61 -7.29 -10.45 -6.79
C ILE A 61 -5.84 -10.89 -6.62
N LYS A 62 -4.95 -9.96 -6.27
CA LYS A 62 -3.52 -10.23 -6.05
C LYS A 62 -3.28 -11.24 -4.92
N ALA A 63 -3.85 -10.98 -3.75
CA ALA A 63 -3.70 -11.88 -2.60
C ALA A 63 -4.33 -13.26 -2.86
N GLY A 64 -5.51 -13.30 -3.48
CA GLY A 64 -6.23 -14.54 -3.78
C GLY A 64 -5.49 -15.43 -4.78
N GLN A 65 -4.89 -14.85 -5.83
CA GLN A 65 -4.07 -15.59 -6.77
C GLN A 65 -2.82 -16.16 -6.09
N ALA A 66 -2.08 -15.32 -5.36
CA ALA A 66 -0.87 -15.75 -4.65
C ALA A 66 -1.17 -16.86 -3.63
N ALA A 67 -2.29 -16.75 -2.90
CA ALA A 67 -2.70 -17.79 -1.94
C ALA A 67 -3.06 -19.12 -2.62
N ARG A 68 -3.79 -19.08 -3.74
CA ARG A 68 -4.15 -20.29 -4.49
C ARG A 68 -2.94 -21.01 -5.07
N GLU A 69 -2.01 -20.26 -5.65
CA GLU A 69 -0.85 -20.84 -6.35
C GLU A 69 0.23 -21.35 -5.38
N SER A 70 0.39 -20.65 -4.23
CA SER A 70 1.41 -21.06 -3.24
C SER A 70 0.89 -22.03 -2.17
N GLY A 71 -0.42 -22.11 -1.93
CA GLY A 71 -1.00 -22.82 -0.79
C GLY A 71 -0.72 -22.13 0.56
N LEU A 72 -0.22 -20.91 0.57
CA LEU A 72 0.16 -20.14 1.76
C LEU A 72 -0.78 -18.94 1.95
N PRO A 73 -0.94 -18.41 3.19
CA PRO A 73 -1.56 -17.11 3.38
C PRO A 73 -0.84 -16.05 2.55
N ALA A 74 -1.60 -15.16 1.93
CA ALA A 74 -1.05 -14.12 1.09
C ALA A 74 -1.57 -12.74 1.47
N LEU A 75 -0.65 -11.78 1.51
CA LEU A 75 -0.89 -10.36 1.73
C LEU A 75 -0.61 -9.61 0.43
N ALA A 76 -1.51 -8.72 0.05
CA ALA A 76 -1.33 -7.82 -1.08
C ALA A 76 -1.78 -6.41 -0.73
N ASP A 77 -1.26 -5.42 -1.44
CA ASP A 77 -1.80 -4.07 -1.44
C ASP A 77 -2.13 -3.59 -2.84
N ASP A 78 -3.11 -2.69 -2.92
CA ASP A 78 -3.35 -1.86 -4.09
C ASP A 78 -3.50 -0.41 -3.66
N SER A 79 -2.85 0.50 -4.38
CA SER A 79 -2.73 1.90 -3.95
C SER A 79 -2.75 2.84 -5.12
N GLY A 80 -3.26 4.05 -4.89
CA GLY A 80 -3.25 5.11 -5.89
C GLY A 80 -3.60 6.47 -5.30
N LEU A 81 -3.47 7.48 -6.14
CA LEU A 81 -3.85 8.85 -5.86
C LEU A 81 -5.31 9.07 -6.30
N VAL A 82 -6.08 9.70 -5.44
CA VAL A 82 -7.44 10.18 -5.72
C VAL A 82 -7.44 11.70 -5.63
N VAL A 83 -7.88 12.37 -6.70
CA VAL A 83 -7.95 13.84 -6.77
C VAL A 83 -9.41 14.25 -6.68
N ASP A 84 -9.74 15.11 -5.72
CA ASP A 84 -11.13 15.40 -5.36
C ASP A 84 -11.92 16.04 -6.51
N VAL A 85 -11.33 17.02 -7.21
CA VAL A 85 -11.98 17.71 -8.36
C VAL A 85 -12.17 16.77 -9.57
N MET A 86 -11.43 15.67 -9.62
CA MET A 86 -11.53 14.65 -10.67
C MET A 86 -12.42 13.46 -10.26
N GLY A 87 -13.17 13.58 -9.18
CA GLY A 87 -13.97 12.50 -8.60
C GLY A 87 -13.10 11.46 -7.91
N ALA A 88 -12.83 10.33 -8.56
CA ALA A 88 -11.95 9.29 -8.02
C ALA A 88 -10.68 9.07 -8.86
N ALA A 89 -10.49 9.84 -9.94
CA ALA A 89 -9.32 9.71 -10.80
C ALA A 89 -8.06 10.33 -10.18
N PRO A 90 -6.87 9.84 -10.53
CA PRO A 90 -6.53 8.64 -11.31
C PRO A 90 -7.01 7.32 -10.68
N GLY A 91 -7.14 7.25 -9.35
CA GLY A 91 -7.63 6.10 -8.61
C GLY A 91 -6.83 4.82 -8.90
N ILE A 92 -7.51 3.74 -9.21
CA ILE A 92 -6.90 2.44 -9.58
C ILE A 92 -6.06 2.49 -10.87
N LEU A 93 -6.15 3.58 -11.63
CA LEU A 93 -5.37 3.78 -12.84
C LEU A 93 -4.06 4.53 -12.59
N SER A 94 -3.74 4.88 -11.33
CA SER A 94 -2.61 5.74 -10.97
C SER A 94 -1.29 5.31 -11.59
N ALA A 95 -0.96 4.01 -11.58
CA ALA A 95 0.30 3.50 -12.12
C ALA A 95 0.36 3.47 -13.67
N ARG A 96 -0.76 3.72 -14.35
CA ARG A 96 -0.89 3.69 -15.82
C ARG A 96 -1.72 4.86 -16.36
N TRP A 97 -1.76 5.98 -15.64
CA TRP A 97 -2.60 7.14 -15.95
C TRP A 97 -2.32 7.73 -17.33
N SER A 98 -1.04 7.75 -17.73
CA SER A 98 -0.59 8.16 -19.07
C SER A 98 -0.78 7.11 -20.18
N GLY A 99 -1.33 5.92 -19.83
CA GLY A 99 -1.49 4.79 -20.74
C GLY A 99 -0.35 3.78 -20.71
N ARG A 100 0.75 4.06 -19.98
CA ARG A 100 1.87 3.14 -19.79
C ARG A 100 2.05 2.82 -18.31
N HIS A 101 2.11 1.53 -17.98
CA HIS A 101 2.33 1.09 -16.60
C HIS A 101 3.76 1.41 -16.14
N GLY A 102 3.87 2.09 -14.98
CA GLY A 102 5.16 2.39 -14.35
C GLY A 102 5.93 3.56 -14.96
N ASP A 103 5.33 4.32 -15.87
CA ASP A 103 5.90 5.57 -16.38
C ASP A 103 5.49 6.72 -15.44
N ASP A 104 6.16 6.78 -14.27
CA ASP A 104 5.81 7.71 -13.20
C ASP A 104 5.91 9.17 -13.65
N GLN A 105 6.91 9.52 -14.46
CA GLN A 105 7.08 10.87 -14.96
C GLN A 105 5.92 11.29 -15.88
N ALA A 106 5.57 10.45 -16.85
CA ALA A 106 4.47 10.74 -17.75
C ALA A 106 3.11 10.79 -17.02
N ASN A 107 2.91 9.93 -16.02
CA ASN A 107 1.71 9.94 -15.18
C ASN A 107 1.56 11.25 -14.40
N LEU A 108 2.66 11.72 -13.78
CA LEU A 108 2.72 12.96 -13.02
C LEU A 108 2.50 14.18 -13.91
N GLU A 109 3.19 14.26 -15.05
CA GLU A 109 3.06 15.36 -16.01
C GLU A 109 1.63 15.48 -16.57
N LEU A 110 1.02 14.35 -16.95
CA LEU A 110 -0.35 14.35 -17.42
C LEU A 110 -1.31 14.89 -16.34
N LEU A 111 -1.15 14.45 -15.08
CA LEU A 111 -1.98 14.95 -13.99
C LEU A 111 -1.81 16.45 -13.74
N LEU A 112 -0.57 16.95 -13.75
CA LEU A 112 -0.31 18.39 -13.59
C LEU A 112 -0.94 19.21 -14.73
N ASN A 113 -0.84 18.73 -15.96
CA ASN A 113 -1.44 19.38 -17.13
C ASN A 113 -2.98 19.42 -17.01
N GLN A 114 -3.61 18.33 -16.57
CA GLN A 114 -5.07 18.28 -16.35
C GLN A 114 -5.54 19.23 -15.25
N LEU A 115 -4.70 19.48 -14.25
CA LEU A 115 -4.99 20.37 -13.13
C LEU A 115 -4.51 21.81 -13.35
N ASN A 116 -3.99 22.16 -14.54
CA ASN A 116 -3.34 23.45 -14.77
C ASN A 116 -4.22 24.65 -14.41
N ASP A 117 -5.48 24.65 -14.81
CA ASP A 117 -6.44 25.74 -14.60
C ASP A 117 -7.22 25.63 -13.28
N ILE A 118 -6.97 24.56 -12.49
CA ILE A 118 -7.63 24.35 -11.20
C ILE A 118 -6.95 25.24 -10.13
N PRO A 119 -7.72 26.13 -9.44
CA PRO A 119 -7.19 26.97 -8.36
C PRO A 119 -6.61 26.11 -7.20
N ASP A 120 -5.58 26.65 -6.52
CA ASP A 120 -4.85 25.90 -5.48
C ASP A 120 -5.75 25.38 -4.36
N GLY A 121 -6.75 26.17 -3.92
CA GLY A 121 -7.72 25.73 -2.91
C GLY A 121 -8.61 24.54 -3.31
N HIS A 122 -8.62 24.14 -4.57
CA HIS A 122 -9.40 23.01 -5.11
C HIS A 122 -8.54 21.85 -5.60
N ARG A 123 -7.25 21.86 -5.30
CA ARG A 123 -6.29 20.79 -5.67
C ARG A 123 -6.12 19.75 -4.58
N GLY A 124 -7.16 19.56 -3.76
CA GLY A 124 -7.21 18.52 -2.73
C GLY A 124 -7.21 17.12 -3.31
N GLY A 125 -6.65 16.17 -2.54
CA GLY A 125 -6.66 14.76 -2.91
C GLY A 125 -6.16 13.91 -1.74
N ARG A 126 -6.05 12.63 -2.00
CA ARG A 126 -5.52 11.68 -1.03
C ARG A 126 -4.87 10.49 -1.71
N PHE A 127 -3.80 9.98 -1.14
CA PHE A 127 -3.39 8.62 -1.43
C PHE A 127 -4.27 7.64 -0.67
N VAL A 128 -4.65 6.56 -1.34
CA VAL A 128 -5.44 5.45 -0.77
C VAL A 128 -4.65 4.17 -0.94
N CYS A 129 -4.66 3.33 0.08
CA CYS A 129 -4.14 1.96 0.02
C CYS A 129 -5.19 1.00 0.57
N ALA A 130 -5.48 -0.07 -0.15
CA ALA A 130 -6.20 -1.22 0.37
C ALA A 130 -5.19 -2.37 0.55
N ALA A 131 -5.07 -2.88 1.77
CA ALA A 131 -4.36 -4.12 2.08
C ALA A 131 -5.36 -5.27 2.14
N ALA A 132 -5.03 -6.42 1.54
CA ALA A 132 -5.85 -7.63 1.54
C ALA A 132 -5.05 -8.81 2.10
N LEU A 133 -5.65 -9.59 2.98
CA LEU A 133 -5.15 -10.87 3.46
C LEU A 133 -6.10 -11.98 3.00
N VAL A 134 -5.55 -13.01 2.39
CA VAL A 134 -6.27 -14.24 2.01
C VAL A 134 -5.56 -15.42 2.64
N VAL A 135 -6.31 -16.25 3.37
CA VAL A 135 -5.83 -17.52 3.92
C VAL A 135 -6.48 -18.66 3.13
N PRO A 136 -5.70 -19.51 2.48
CA PRO A 136 -6.26 -20.60 1.65
C PRO A 136 -7.00 -21.65 2.51
N ASP A 137 -7.90 -22.40 1.89
CA ASP A 137 -8.61 -23.49 2.57
C ASP A 137 -7.76 -24.76 2.66
N VAL A 138 -6.68 -24.68 3.42
CA VAL A 138 -5.76 -25.79 3.68
C VAL A 138 -5.56 -25.99 5.18
N PRO A 139 -5.26 -27.23 5.64
CA PRO A 139 -4.99 -27.48 7.07
C PRO A 139 -3.79 -26.69 7.59
N GLY A 140 -3.81 -26.38 8.88
CA GLY A 140 -2.66 -25.81 9.58
C GLY A 140 -2.77 -24.34 9.95
N TYR A 141 -3.83 -23.63 9.51
CA TYR A 141 -4.11 -22.25 9.91
C TYR A 141 -5.33 -22.19 10.85
N ALA A 142 -5.36 -21.16 11.71
CA ALA A 142 -6.46 -20.97 12.66
C ALA A 142 -7.78 -20.65 11.95
N VAL A 143 -7.69 -19.94 10.83
CA VAL A 143 -8.81 -19.60 9.96
C VAL A 143 -8.47 -20.06 8.55
N ARG A 144 -9.42 -20.68 7.85
CA ARG A 144 -9.24 -21.22 6.49
C ARG A 144 -10.29 -20.67 5.54
N GLY A 145 -9.93 -20.57 4.26
CA GLY A 145 -10.86 -20.12 3.22
C GLY A 145 -11.39 -18.69 3.46
N SER A 146 -10.61 -17.83 4.14
CA SER A 146 -11.05 -16.52 4.58
C SER A 146 -10.25 -15.39 3.94
N GLN A 147 -10.91 -14.26 3.79
CA GLN A 147 -10.31 -13.06 3.25
C GLN A 147 -10.79 -11.81 3.98
N VAL A 148 -9.93 -10.80 4.04
CA VAL A 148 -10.25 -9.51 4.66
C VAL A 148 -9.47 -8.39 3.98
N THR A 149 -10.04 -7.19 3.96
CA THR A 149 -9.35 -5.97 3.51
C THR A 149 -9.34 -4.92 4.61
N ARG A 150 -8.31 -4.07 4.59
CA ARG A 150 -8.22 -2.85 5.40
C ARG A 150 -7.72 -1.71 4.51
N THR A 151 -8.26 -0.53 4.73
CA THR A 151 -7.92 0.67 3.95
C THR A 151 -7.25 1.70 4.83
N GLY A 152 -6.25 2.38 4.27
CA GLY A 152 -5.60 3.54 4.86
C GLY A 152 -5.59 4.69 3.87
N GLU A 153 -5.68 5.91 4.38
CA GLU A 153 -5.66 7.13 3.58
C GLU A 153 -4.64 8.13 4.11
N MET A 154 -4.05 8.88 3.20
CA MET A 154 -3.16 10.01 3.48
C MET A 154 -3.70 11.21 2.71
N PRO A 155 -4.52 12.06 3.34
CA PRO A 155 -5.07 13.26 2.71
C PRO A 155 -3.99 14.33 2.54
N GLY A 156 -4.17 15.20 1.53
CA GLY A 156 -3.23 16.27 1.22
C GLY A 156 -3.68 17.12 0.04
N SER A 157 -2.73 17.79 -0.58
CA SER A 157 -2.95 18.64 -1.75
C SER A 157 -1.88 18.43 -2.82
N ILE A 158 -2.22 18.76 -4.07
CA ILE A 158 -1.34 18.64 -5.23
C ILE A 158 -0.81 20.02 -5.56
N ILE A 159 0.51 20.19 -5.49
CA ILE A 159 1.21 21.42 -5.85
C ILE A 159 1.42 21.52 -7.37
N ARG A 160 1.83 22.71 -7.85
CA ARG A 160 2.00 22.97 -9.29
C ARG A 160 3.31 22.52 -9.86
N GLN A 161 4.34 22.38 -9.04
CA GLN A 161 5.70 22.02 -9.46
C GLN A 161 6.22 20.91 -8.56
N ALA A 162 6.86 19.92 -9.18
CA ALA A 162 7.47 18.81 -8.45
C ALA A 162 8.63 19.29 -7.57
N ARG A 163 8.71 18.75 -6.33
CA ARG A 163 9.80 19.00 -5.37
C ARG A 163 10.19 17.70 -4.68
N GLY A 164 11.51 17.53 -4.43
CA GLY A 164 12.05 16.34 -3.77
C GLY A 164 12.37 15.22 -4.75
N GLU A 165 13.17 14.27 -4.28
CA GLU A 165 13.71 13.17 -5.11
C GLU A 165 13.41 11.78 -4.53
N ASN A 166 12.82 11.72 -3.32
CA ASN A 166 12.51 10.45 -2.68
C ASN A 166 11.15 9.91 -3.15
N GLY A 167 10.95 8.62 -2.93
CA GLY A 167 9.68 7.96 -3.24
C GLY A 167 9.51 7.62 -4.71
N PHE A 168 8.26 7.64 -5.20
CA PHE A 168 7.88 7.27 -6.57
C PHE A 168 6.50 7.83 -6.93
N GLY A 169 6.15 7.76 -8.22
CA GLY A 169 4.84 8.18 -8.71
C GLY A 169 4.57 9.66 -8.48
N TYR A 170 3.50 9.97 -7.77
CA TYR A 170 3.05 11.35 -7.51
C TYR A 170 3.63 11.98 -6.25
N ASP A 171 4.56 11.33 -5.57
CA ASP A 171 5.19 11.87 -4.34
C ASP A 171 5.77 13.28 -4.49
N PRO A 172 6.42 13.64 -5.63
CA PRO A 172 7.01 14.97 -5.82
C PRO A 172 5.99 16.11 -5.91
N ILE A 173 4.74 15.82 -6.21
CA ILE A 173 3.68 16.83 -6.33
C ILE A 173 2.64 16.78 -5.23
N PHE A 174 2.78 15.86 -4.28
CA PHE A 174 1.81 15.66 -3.21
C PHE A 174 2.34 16.14 -1.86
N VAL A 175 1.65 17.10 -1.26
CA VAL A 175 1.90 17.62 0.09
C VAL A 175 0.88 16.99 1.04
N PRO A 176 1.29 16.04 1.89
CA PRO A 176 0.41 15.46 2.91
C PRO A 176 -0.10 16.52 3.88
N ARG A 177 -1.32 16.35 4.40
CA ARG A 177 -1.87 17.19 5.45
C ARG A 177 -1.10 17.03 6.78
N ASP A 178 -0.80 15.77 7.11
CA ASP A 178 0.04 15.46 8.26
C ASP A 178 1.50 15.70 7.86
N GLN A 179 2.22 16.52 8.63
CA GLN A 179 3.59 16.92 8.34
C GLN A 179 4.55 16.43 9.44
N PRO A 180 5.80 16.07 9.09
CA PRO A 180 6.80 15.76 10.10
C PRO A 180 7.18 17.03 10.90
N ARG A 181 7.68 16.83 12.14
CA ARG A 181 7.98 17.95 13.07
C ARG A 181 8.96 18.99 12.53
N ARG A 182 9.80 18.65 11.55
CA ARG A 182 10.77 19.57 10.92
C ARG A 182 10.15 20.47 9.85
N ALA A 183 8.95 20.14 9.37
CA ALA A 183 8.22 20.98 8.42
C ALA A 183 7.63 22.20 9.13
N SER A 184 7.47 23.32 8.40
CA SER A 184 6.75 24.49 8.88
C SER A 184 5.44 24.66 8.11
N ASP A 185 4.48 25.40 8.70
CA ASP A 185 3.21 25.72 8.04
C ASP A 185 3.41 26.58 6.77
N GLN A 186 4.52 27.32 6.70
CA GLN A 186 4.85 28.18 5.56
C GLN A 186 5.56 27.40 4.43
N GLU A 187 6.24 26.30 4.76
CA GLU A 187 6.96 25.44 3.82
C GLU A 187 6.66 23.98 4.11
N PRO A 188 5.45 23.51 3.81
CA PRO A 188 5.11 22.11 3.98
C PRO A 188 5.85 21.25 2.96
N LEU A 189 6.30 20.09 3.41
CA LEU A 189 7.09 19.15 2.60
C LEU A 189 6.18 18.30 1.70
N THR A 190 6.64 18.05 0.48
CA THR A 190 6.06 16.98 -0.34
C THR A 190 6.44 15.62 0.21
N SER A 191 5.72 14.58 -0.21
CA SER A 191 6.07 13.18 0.12
C SER A 191 7.48 12.82 -0.37
N ALA A 192 7.97 13.44 -1.44
CA ALA A 192 9.32 13.21 -1.98
C ALA A 192 10.43 14.02 -1.27
N GLU A 193 10.08 14.99 -0.45
CA GLU A 193 11.02 15.71 0.42
C GLU A 193 11.16 15.06 1.80
N MET A 194 10.28 14.11 2.14
CA MET A 194 10.33 13.37 3.40
C MET A 194 11.34 12.22 3.34
N THR A 195 11.90 11.88 4.50
CA THR A 195 12.62 10.61 4.65
C THR A 195 11.62 9.44 4.61
N SER A 196 12.10 8.23 4.34
CA SER A 196 11.26 7.04 4.34
C SER A 196 10.52 6.83 5.67
N ASP A 197 11.18 7.09 6.80
CA ASP A 197 10.57 6.92 8.13
C ASP A 197 9.49 7.97 8.40
N GLU A 198 9.73 9.23 8.03
CA GLU A 198 8.74 10.31 8.15
C GLU A 198 7.49 10.00 7.32
N LYS A 199 7.68 9.58 6.07
CA LYS A 199 6.59 9.21 5.18
C LYS A 199 5.84 8.00 5.69
N ASN A 200 6.53 6.93 6.10
CA ASN A 200 5.91 5.69 6.59
C ASN A 200 5.04 5.93 7.82
N ALA A 201 5.43 6.85 8.72
CA ALA A 201 4.66 7.19 9.92
C ALA A 201 3.26 7.75 9.63
N ILE A 202 3.07 8.41 8.49
CA ILE A 202 1.81 9.06 8.11
C ILE A 202 1.14 8.40 6.90
N SER A 203 1.83 7.46 6.21
CA SER A 203 1.41 6.97 4.89
C SER A 203 0.11 6.17 4.91
N HIS A 204 -0.61 6.24 3.80
CA HIS A 204 -1.79 5.43 3.51
C HIS A 204 -1.49 3.93 3.63
N ARG A 205 -0.34 3.47 3.09
CA ARG A 205 0.09 2.07 3.16
C ARG A 205 0.41 1.67 4.60
N GLY A 206 1.15 2.49 5.33
CA GLY A 206 1.43 2.25 6.75
C GLY A 206 0.16 2.05 7.57
N LYS A 207 -0.85 2.93 7.37
CA LYS A 207 -2.16 2.85 8.05
C LYS A 207 -2.92 1.56 7.68
N ALA A 208 -2.99 1.19 6.38
CA ALA A 208 -3.66 -0.02 5.92
C ALA A 208 -2.99 -1.29 6.48
N LEU A 209 -1.66 -1.34 6.45
CA LEU A 209 -0.88 -2.47 6.98
C LEU A 209 -1.00 -2.57 8.49
N ALA A 210 -0.93 -1.45 9.22
CA ALA A 210 -1.15 -1.43 10.67
C ALA A 210 -2.52 -2.04 11.05
N ALA A 211 -3.55 -1.75 10.27
CA ALA A 211 -4.89 -2.25 10.52
C ALA A 211 -5.07 -3.74 10.19
N ILE A 212 -4.29 -4.30 9.26
CA ILE A 212 -4.41 -5.71 8.86
C ILE A 212 -3.45 -6.64 9.64
N MET A 213 -2.33 -6.14 10.18
CA MET A 213 -1.33 -6.94 10.87
C MET A 213 -1.87 -7.74 12.07
N PRO A 214 -2.71 -7.20 12.97
CA PRO A 214 -3.29 -7.98 14.06
C PRO A 214 -4.13 -9.17 13.56
N ILE A 215 -4.82 -8.99 12.45
CA ILE A 215 -5.64 -10.05 11.84
C ILE A 215 -4.73 -11.12 11.24
N LEU A 216 -3.67 -10.73 10.54
CA LEU A 216 -2.67 -11.63 9.99
C LEU A 216 -2.07 -12.53 11.09
N VAL A 217 -1.66 -11.94 12.21
CA VAL A 217 -1.11 -12.71 13.35
C VAL A 217 -2.15 -13.69 13.89
N SER A 218 -3.36 -13.22 14.15
CA SER A 218 -4.45 -14.06 14.67
C SER A 218 -4.78 -15.23 13.73
N TRP A 219 -4.89 -14.97 12.43
CA TRP A 219 -5.29 -15.98 11.45
C TRP A 219 -4.17 -16.98 11.12
N VAL A 220 -2.92 -16.50 11.09
CA VAL A 220 -1.76 -17.34 10.73
C VAL A 220 -1.19 -18.08 11.92
N LEU A 221 -1.08 -17.46 13.10
CA LEU A 221 -0.45 -18.04 14.27
C LEU A 221 -1.45 -18.69 15.25
N GLY A 222 -2.73 -18.32 15.17
CA GLY A 222 -3.75 -18.88 16.06
C GLY A 222 -3.76 -18.28 17.46
N ASP A 223 -3.14 -17.13 17.67
CA ASP A 223 -3.17 -16.42 18.94
C ASP A 223 -4.54 -15.75 19.10
N GLY A 224 -5.47 -16.39 19.82
CA GLY A 224 -6.87 -16.02 19.94
C GLY A 224 -7.19 -14.66 20.60
N ARG A 225 -6.48 -13.58 20.23
CA ARG A 225 -6.62 -12.23 20.76
C ARG A 225 -7.22 -11.23 19.77
N VAL A 226 -8.04 -11.67 18.83
CA VAL A 226 -8.95 -10.75 18.14
C VAL A 226 -10.36 -11.09 18.58
N ARG A 227 -10.77 -10.57 19.72
CA ARG A 227 -12.19 -10.37 20.02
C ARG A 227 -12.57 -9.04 19.38
N GLY A 228 -13.67 -9.06 18.63
CA GLY A 228 -14.29 -8.08 17.80
C GLY A 228 -14.40 -6.63 18.31
#